data_147863cab3ab9074ec4913540a6d5ef5
#
_entry.id   147863cab3ab9074ec4913540a6d5ef5
#
_cell.length_a   1.000
_cell.length_b   1.000
_cell.length_c   1.000
_cell.angle_alpha   90.00
_cell.angle_beta   90.00
_cell.angle_gamma   90.00
#
_symmetry.space_group_name_H-M   'P 1'
#
loop_
_entity.id
_entity.type
_entity.pdbx_description
1 polymer ?
#
loop_
_entity_poly.entity_id
_entity_poly.type
_entity_poly.pdbx_seq_one_letter_code
_entity_poly.pdbx_strand_id
1 'polypeptide(L)'
;VSTRPDCIHESYLEVLREAQGKYGTNITVELGLQSVNPHTLLKIGRCHTVAEFIDAALQIGRYHFDLCAHIIADLPWDDRIDVEEAAKLVSVLPVTEIKIHSLYIIKGTKLAKMYEKGDIKLLPPEEYAERVVLILSMLRPDIVVQRIVGRASANTLSVNGGRPWWEVKEYIEKLMRNRHIQQGSACNYLHGAAVRRFLHE
;
A
#
# COMPACT_ATOMS: atom_id res chain seq x y z
N VAL A 1 12.16 -7.04 -7.90
CA VAL A 1 12.62 -5.78 -8.53
C VAL A 1 11.72 -4.66 -8.07
N SER A 2 12.29 -3.59 -7.45
CA SER A 2 11.50 -2.44 -7.00
C SER A 2 11.66 -1.28 -7.98
N THR A 3 10.55 -0.66 -8.38
CA THR A 3 10.54 0.44 -9.35
C THR A 3 9.33 1.37 -9.14
N ARG A 4 9.25 2.43 -9.97
CA ARG A 4 8.10 3.33 -10.04
C ARG A 4 7.18 2.94 -11.19
N PRO A 5 5.88 3.24 -11.11
CA PRO A 5 4.92 2.98 -12.19
C PRO A 5 5.33 3.56 -13.54
N ASP A 6 5.79 4.81 -13.56
CA ASP A 6 6.25 5.52 -14.76
C ASP A 6 7.55 4.97 -15.38
N CYS A 7 8.18 3.99 -14.74
CA CYS A 7 9.38 3.30 -15.24
C CYS A 7 9.08 1.89 -15.78
N ILE A 8 7.82 1.45 -15.80
CA ILE A 8 7.45 0.17 -16.42
C ILE A 8 7.38 0.35 -17.94
N HIS A 9 8.10 -0.52 -18.63
CA HIS A 9 8.10 -0.56 -20.09
C HIS A 9 8.19 -2.01 -20.57
N GLU A 10 7.50 -2.32 -21.67
CA GLU A 10 7.40 -3.67 -22.21
C GLU A 10 8.77 -4.33 -22.41
N SER A 11 9.75 -3.59 -22.97
CA SER A 11 11.09 -4.14 -23.18
C SER A 11 11.78 -4.61 -21.89
N TYR A 12 11.52 -3.98 -20.74
CA TYR A 12 12.06 -4.42 -19.46
C TYR A 12 11.36 -5.66 -18.95
N LEU A 13 10.04 -5.74 -19.15
CA LEU A 13 9.26 -6.93 -18.77
C LEU A 13 9.67 -8.14 -19.62
N GLU A 14 9.97 -7.95 -20.92
CA GLU A 14 10.50 -9.00 -21.77
C GLU A 14 11.84 -9.56 -21.25
N VAL A 15 12.79 -8.69 -20.89
CA VAL A 15 14.08 -9.11 -20.32
C VAL A 15 13.89 -9.88 -19.01
N LEU A 16 12.96 -9.45 -18.17
CA LEU A 16 12.63 -10.16 -16.93
C LEU A 16 12.00 -11.52 -17.22
N ARG A 17 11.12 -11.62 -18.22
CA ARG A 17 10.52 -12.89 -18.64
C ARG A 17 11.57 -13.87 -19.16
N GLU A 18 12.49 -13.41 -20.00
CA GLU A 18 13.62 -14.23 -20.48
C GLU A 18 14.48 -14.73 -19.32
N ALA A 19 14.79 -13.85 -18.35
CA ALA A 19 15.55 -14.23 -17.16
C ALA A 19 14.81 -15.27 -16.31
N GLN A 20 13.50 -15.09 -16.10
CA GLN A 20 12.65 -16.06 -15.39
C GLN A 20 12.68 -17.43 -16.07
N GLY A 21 12.50 -17.48 -17.39
CA GLY A 21 12.54 -18.74 -18.16
C GLY A 21 13.92 -19.40 -18.14
N LYS A 22 14.99 -18.60 -18.26
CA LYS A 22 16.36 -19.09 -18.28
C LYS A 22 16.84 -19.67 -16.95
N TYR A 23 16.45 -19.05 -15.85
CA TYR A 23 16.97 -19.39 -14.51
C TYR A 23 15.95 -20.11 -13.63
N GLY A 24 14.72 -20.32 -14.08
CA GLY A 24 13.66 -20.99 -13.33
C GLY A 24 13.32 -20.26 -12.02
N THR A 25 13.43 -18.93 -11.98
CA THR A 25 13.19 -18.12 -10.78
C THR A 25 11.85 -17.41 -10.85
N ASN A 26 11.19 -17.17 -9.71
CA ASN A 26 10.04 -16.30 -9.64
C ASN A 26 10.47 -14.84 -9.54
N ILE A 27 9.72 -13.96 -10.20
CA ILE A 27 9.98 -12.52 -10.20
C ILE A 27 8.79 -11.81 -9.59
N THR A 28 9.05 -11.05 -8.52
CA THR A 28 8.12 -10.08 -7.96
C THR A 28 8.55 -8.68 -8.38
N VAL A 29 7.62 -7.92 -8.96
CA VAL A 29 7.79 -6.49 -9.24
C VAL A 29 7.13 -5.69 -8.12
N GLU A 30 7.90 -4.85 -7.45
CA GLU A 30 7.41 -3.99 -6.38
C GLU A 30 7.14 -2.59 -6.92
N LEU A 31 5.89 -2.14 -6.84
CA LEU A 31 5.44 -0.83 -7.30
C LEU A 31 4.94 0.05 -6.15
N GLY A 32 5.42 1.28 -6.11
CA GLY A 32 4.97 2.27 -5.14
C GLY A 32 3.71 3.03 -5.61
N LEU A 33 2.53 2.61 -5.16
CA LEU A 33 1.31 3.41 -5.28
C LEU A 33 1.35 4.60 -4.32
N GLN A 34 1.69 4.33 -3.07
CA GLN A 34 1.76 5.22 -1.92
C GLN A 34 0.40 5.75 -1.45
N SER A 35 -0.37 6.42 -2.31
CA SER A 35 -1.71 6.96 -2.08
C SER A 35 -2.53 6.91 -3.38
N VAL A 36 -3.84 6.94 -3.27
CA VAL A 36 -4.77 7.15 -4.40
C VAL A 36 -5.17 8.62 -4.56
N ASN A 37 -4.81 9.47 -3.60
CA ASN A 37 -5.13 10.89 -3.62
C ASN A 37 -4.13 11.65 -4.50
N PRO A 38 -4.55 12.22 -5.65
CA PRO A 38 -3.64 12.90 -6.57
C PRO A 38 -2.97 14.14 -5.94
N HIS A 39 -3.66 14.83 -5.04
CA HIS A 39 -3.08 15.98 -4.33
C HIS A 39 -1.98 15.55 -3.37
N THR A 40 -2.15 14.42 -2.68
CA THR A 40 -1.11 13.83 -1.83
C THR A 40 0.08 13.40 -2.64
N LEU A 41 -0.11 12.71 -3.77
CA LEU A 41 0.97 12.30 -4.67
C LEU A 41 1.81 13.49 -5.14
N LEU A 42 1.17 14.60 -5.49
CA LEU A 42 1.87 15.85 -5.84
C LEU A 42 2.67 16.42 -4.67
N LYS A 43 2.09 16.46 -3.47
CA LYS A 43 2.75 17.00 -2.26
C LYS A 43 3.99 16.21 -1.85
N ILE A 44 3.94 14.88 -1.96
CA ILE A 44 5.08 14.01 -1.65
C ILE A 44 6.09 13.90 -2.81
N GLY A 45 5.84 14.61 -3.92
CA GLY A 45 6.75 14.66 -5.07
C GLY A 45 6.81 13.34 -5.84
N ARG A 46 5.70 12.58 -5.90
CA ARG A 46 5.65 11.39 -6.77
C ARG A 46 5.55 11.83 -8.22
N CYS A 47 6.37 11.20 -9.07
CA CYS A 47 6.44 11.50 -10.49
C CYS A 47 5.49 10.64 -11.31
N HIS A 48 4.51 10.01 -10.69
CA HIS A 48 3.48 9.20 -11.34
C HIS A 48 2.09 9.50 -10.80
N THR A 49 1.10 9.21 -11.60
CA THR A 49 -0.33 9.29 -11.28
C THR A 49 -0.89 7.91 -10.89
N VAL A 50 -2.11 7.89 -10.37
CA VAL A 50 -2.85 6.63 -10.14
C VAL A 50 -3.10 5.89 -11.45
N ALA A 51 -3.36 6.63 -12.55
CA ALA A 51 -3.57 6.03 -13.87
C ALA A 51 -2.32 5.27 -14.37
N GLU A 52 -1.13 5.86 -14.18
CA GLU A 52 0.14 5.18 -14.52
C GLU A 52 0.39 3.95 -13.64
N PHE A 53 -0.02 3.99 -12.35
CA PHE A 53 0.04 2.80 -11.50
C PHE A 53 -0.88 1.68 -12.01
N ILE A 54 -2.10 2.02 -12.42
CA ILE A 54 -3.06 1.06 -12.99
C ILE A 54 -2.50 0.44 -14.26
N ASP A 55 -1.99 1.25 -15.18
CA ASP A 55 -1.41 0.79 -16.43
C ASP A 55 -0.23 -0.14 -16.19
N ALA A 56 0.72 0.26 -15.33
CA ALA A 56 1.87 -0.56 -14.95
C ALA A 56 1.45 -1.90 -14.32
N ALA A 57 0.46 -1.89 -13.42
CA ALA A 57 -0.05 -3.10 -12.79
C ALA A 57 -0.66 -4.07 -13.81
N LEU A 58 -1.44 -3.55 -14.76
CA LEU A 58 -2.04 -4.35 -15.84
C LEU A 58 -0.97 -4.91 -16.79
N GLN A 59 0.07 -4.13 -17.11
CA GLN A 59 1.19 -4.60 -17.93
C GLN A 59 1.92 -5.75 -17.23
N ILE A 60 2.28 -5.61 -15.95
CA ILE A 60 2.96 -6.65 -15.15
C ILE A 60 2.10 -7.92 -15.09
N GLY A 61 0.78 -7.78 -14.87
CA GLY A 61 -0.16 -8.90 -14.83
C GLY A 61 -0.21 -9.72 -16.13
N ARG A 62 -0.01 -9.09 -17.30
CA ARG A 62 0.07 -9.79 -18.59
C ARG A 62 1.29 -10.69 -18.72
N TYR A 63 2.36 -10.38 -17.99
CA TYR A 63 3.58 -11.19 -17.95
C TYR A 63 3.55 -12.27 -16.86
N HIS A 64 2.46 -12.33 -16.07
CA HIS A 64 2.29 -13.27 -14.97
C HIS A 64 3.39 -13.18 -13.90
N PHE A 65 3.96 -11.99 -13.70
CA PHE A 65 4.84 -11.71 -12.57
C PHE A 65 4.02 -11.46 -11.31
N ASP A 66 4.59 -11.81 -10.17
CA ASP A 66 4.05 -11.35 -8.89
C ASP A 66 4.18 -9.83 -8.80
N LEU A 67 3.12 -9.18 -8.31
CA LEU A 67 3.08 -7.74 -8.14
C LEU A 67 2.86 -7.39 -6.68
N CYS A 68 3.85 -6.71 -6.09
CA CYS A 68 3.76 -6.18 -4.73
C CYS A 68 3.47 -4.67 -4.76
N ALA A 69 2.30 -4.28 -4.30
CA ALA A 69 1.93 -2.86 -4.16
C ALA A 69 2.45 -2.29 -2.84
N HIS A 70 3.00 -1.07 -2.87
CA HIS A 70 3.38 -0.34 -1.66
C HIS A 70 2.43 0.81 -1.42
N ILE A 71 1.86 0.91 -0.22
CA ILE A 71 1.02 2.02 0.23
C ILE A 71 1.54 2.59 1.55
N ILE A 72 1.26 3.87 1.80
CA ILE A 72 1.57 4.54 3.07
C ILE A 72 0.23 4.90 3.72
N ALA A 73 -0.06 4.32 4.89
CA ALA A 73 -1.38 4.42 5.49
C ALA A 73 -1.64 5.74 6.24
N ASP A 74 -0.60 6.50 6.55
CA ASP A 74 -0.66 7.68 7.42
C ASP A 74 -0.05 8.95 6.79
N LEU A 75 -0.21 9.12 5.47
CA LEU A 75 0.15 10.39 4.84
C LEU A 75 -0.73 11.51 5.41
N PRO A 76 -0.15 12.68 5.76
CA PRO A 76 -0.85 13.77 6.47
C PRO A 76 -2.03 14.40 5.71
N TRP A 77 -2.10 14.17 4.41
CA TRP A 77 -3.12 14.75 3.53
C TRP A 77 -4.15 13.73 3.05
N ASP A 78 -3.99 12.46 3.46
CA ASP A 78 -4.93 11.40 3.18
C ASP A 78 -5.91 11.24 4.34
N ASP A 79 -7.16 11.06 4.02
CA ASP A 79 -8.19 10.72 4.97
C ASP A 79 -8.52 9.21 4.98
N ARG A 80 -9.57 8.84 5.69
CA ARG A 80 -10.02 7.45 5.77
C ARG A 80 -10.54 6.93 4.42
N ILE A 81 -11.13 7.79 3.61
CA ILE A 81 -11.69 7.43 2.30
C ILE A 81 -10.54 7.11 1.33
N ASP A 82 -9.47 7.92 1.33
CA ASP A 82 -8.29 7.66 0.50
C ASP A 82 -7.67 6.29 0.82
N VAL A 83 -7.58 5.96 2.11
CA VAL A 83 -7.05 4.67 2.59
C VAL A 83 -7.94 3.50 2.18
N GLU A 84 -9.24 3.65 2.29
CA GLU A 84 -10.23 2.65 1.85
C GLU A 84 -10.15 2.43 0.34
N GLU A 85 -10.12 3.50 -0.45
CA GLU A 85 -10.02 3.42 -1.91
C GLU A 85 -8.67 2.83 -2.36
N ALA A 86 -7.58 3.06 -1.63
CA ALA A 86 -6.31 2.42 -1.91
C ALA A 86 -6.40 0.89 -1.75
N ALA A 87 -7.04 0.39 -0.69
CA ALA A 87 -7.25 -1.04 -0.48
C ALA A 87 -8.14 -1.67 -1.57
N LYS A 88 -9.21 -0.96 -1.97
CA LYS A 88 -10.11 -1.38 -3.05
C LYS A 88 -9.38 -1.43 -4.40
N LEU A 89 -8.62 -0.38 -4.74
CA LEU A 89 -7.84 -0.32 -5.98
C LEU A 89 -6.85 -1.48 -6.07
N VAL A 90 -6.08 -1.72 -5.01
CA VAL A 90 -5.13 -2.84 -4.96
C VAL A 90 -5.86 -4.19 -5.15
N SER A 91 -7.07 -4.32 -4.60
CA SER A 91 -7.85 -5.57 -4.68
C SER A 91 -8.47 -5.84 -6.06
N VAL A 92 -8.72 -4.82 -6.90
CA VAL A 92 -9.29 -5.03 -8.24
C VAL A 92 -8.21 -5.26 -9.30
N LEU A 93 -6.95 -4.89 -9.01
CA LEU A 93 -5.81 -5.06 -9.89
C LEU A 93 -5.16 -6.45 -9.71
N PRO A 94 -4.30 -6.89 -10.65
CA PRO A 94 -3.58 -8.17 -10.54
C PRO A 94 -2.44 -8.12 -9.51
N VAL A 95 -2.71 -7.53 -8.34
CA VAL A 95 -1.78 -7.47 -7.22
C VAL A 95 -1.82 -8.78 -6.45
N THR A 96 -0.65 -9.38 -6.23
CA THR A 96 -0.47 -10.63 -5.47
C THR A 96 0.00 -10.38 -4.05
N GLU A 97 0.66 -9.25 -3.82
CA GLU A 97 1.29 -8.93 -2.54
C GLU A 97 1.13 -7.44 -2.19
N ILE A 98 1.18 -7.11 -0.90
CA ILE A 98 1.12 -5.73 -0.42
C ILE A 98 2.11 -5.48 0.71
N LYS A 99 2.73 -4.29 0.70
CA LYS A 99 3.47 -3.72 1.82
C LYS A 99 2.79 -2.44 2.29
N ILE A 100 2.31 -2.44 3.52
CA ILE A 100 1.74 -1.27 4.17
C ILE A 100 2.85 -0.61 4.99
N HIS A 101 3.09 0.68 4.73
CA HIS A 101 4.11 1.47 5.39
C HIS A 101 3.49 2.52 6.30
N SER A 102 4.16 2.80 7.41
CA SER A 102 4.01 4.06 8.12
C SER A 102 4.93 5.13 7.50
N LEU A 103 4.53 6.38 7.61
CA LEU A 103 5.32 7.51 7.12
C LEU A 103 6.59 7.71 7.97
N TYR A 104 7.73 7.79 7.30
CA TYR A 104 9.00 8.15 7.91
C TYR A 104 9.35 9.60 7.64
N ILE A 105 9.65 10.35 8.69
CA ILE A 105 10.26 11.66 8.55
C ILE A 105 11.77 11.49 8.61
N ILE A 106 12.41 11.61 7.48
CA ILE A 106 13.86 11.47 7.35
C ILE A 106 14.54 12.83 7.49
N LYS A 107 15.57 12.92 8.34
CA LYS A 107 16.34 14.15 8.55
C LYS A 107 16.85 14.75 7.24
N GLY A 108 16.80 16.06 7.13
CA GLY A 108 17.29 16.80 5.96
C GLY A 108 16.35 16.84 4.76
N THR A 109 15.21 16.18 4.80
CA THR A 109 14.22 16.20 3.71
C THR A 109 13.29 17.41 3.77
N LYS A 110 12.60 17.70 2.66
CA LYS A 110 11.55 18.73 2.63
C LYS A 110 10.44 18.43 3.66
N LEU A 111 10.08 17.15 3.80
CA LEU A 111 9.04 16.71 4.73
C LEU A 111 9.48 16.93 6.20
N ALA A 112 10.76 16.72 6.53
CA ALA A 112 11.30 17.02 7.86
C ALA A 112 11.17 18.52 8.19
N LYS A 113 11.49 19.42 7.23
CA LYS A 113 11.33 20.86 7.42
C LYS A 113 9.88 21.28 7.65
N MET A 114 8.93 20.64 6.95
CA MET A 114 7.50 20.90 7.16
C MET A 114 7.04 20.40 8.54
N TYR A 115 7.53 19.24 8.97
CA TYR A 115 7.23 18.68 10.29
C TYR A 115 7.79 19.56 11.43
N GLU A 116 9.04 20.00 11.32
CA GLU A 116 9.70 20.88 12.30
C GLU A 116 9.02 22.25 12.41
N LYS A 117 8.45 22.76 11.31
CA LYS A 117 7.67 24.01 11.29
C LYS A 117 6.24 23.85 11.81
N GLY A 118 5.76 22.63 11.98
CA GLY A 118 4.37 22.34 12.35
C GLY A 118 3.36 22.44 11.19
N ASP A 119 3.85 22.52 9.93
CA ASP A 119 3.01 22.56 8.73
C ASP A 119 2.28 21.24 8.48
N ILE A 120 2.78 20.14 9.05
CA ILE A 120 2.17 18.82 9.01
C ILE A 120 2.14 18.20 10.41
N LYS A 121 1.09 17.41 10.66
CA LYS A 121 0.97 16.58 11.86
C LYS A 121 0.97 15.12 11.47
N LEU A 122 1.72 14.30 12.21
CA LEU A 122 1.67 12.85 12.06
C LEU A 122 0.49 12.29 12.83
N LEU A 123 -0.08 11.22 12.31
CA LEU A 123 -1.15 10.51 13.01
C LEU A 123 -0.61 9.81 14.26
N PRO A 124 -1.41 9.74 15.33
CA PRO A 124 -1.10 8.87 16.48
C PRO A 124 -0.98 7.40 16.04
N PRO A 125 -0.15 6.59 16.70
CA PRO A 125 -0.01 5.16 16.38
C PRO A 125 -1.34 4.40 16.42
N GLU A 126 -2.27 4.81 17.26
CA GLU A 126 -3.60 4.24 17.35
C GLU A 126 -4.42 4.47 16.07
N GLU A 127 -4.36 5.67 15.54
CA GLU A 127 -5.06 6.01 14.28
C GLU A 127 -4.41 5.34 13.07
N TYR A 128 -3.08 5.25 13.05
CA TYR A 128 -2.37 4.43 12.08
C TYR A 128 -2.87 2.98 12.11
N ALA A 129 -2.95 2.39 13.31
CA ALA A 129 -3.42 1.02 13.49
C ALA A 129 -4.86 0.82 12.99
N GLU A 130 -5.77 1.79 13.26
CA GLU A 130 -7.14 1.78 12.73
C GLU A 130 -7.17 1.79 11.20
N ARG A 131 -6.33 2.60 10.57
CA ARG A 131 -6.21 2.64 9.10
C ARG A 131 -5.67 1.32 8.54
N VAL A 132 -4.68 0.71 9.18
CA VAL A 132 -4.18 -0.61 8.77
C VAL A 132 -5.25 -1.69 8.92
N VAL A 133 -6.01 -1.71 10.01
CA VAL A 133 -7.13 -2.65 10.20
C VAL A 133 -8.19 -2.44 9.11
N LEU A 134 -8.51 -1.20 8.76
CA LEU A 134 -9.41 -0.89 7.66
C LEU A 134 -8.89 -1.45 6.32
N ILE A 135 -7.62 -1.18 5.98
CA ILE A 135 -7.00 -1.72 4.76
C ILE A 135 -7.14 -3.25 4.73
N LEU A 136 -6.72 -3.93 5.81
CA LEU A 136 -6.76 -5.39 5.87
C LEU A 136 -8.19 -5.93 5.75
N SER A 137 -9.17 -5.28 6.36
CA SER A 137 -10.58 -5.70 6.25
C SER A 137 -11.14 -5.58 4.83
N MET A 138 -10.72 -4.56 4.07
CA MET A 138 -11.17 -4.29 2.71
C MET A 138 -10.37 -5.06 1.65
N LEU A 139 -9.13 -5.47 1.98
CA LEU A 139 -8.22 -6.12 1.05
C LEU A 139 -8.73 -7.50 0.63
N ARG A 140 -8.61 -7.84 -0.65
CA ARG A 140 -8.95 -9.19 -1.16
C ARG A 140 -8.19 -10.28 -0.37
N PRO A 141 -8.85 -11.37 0.06
CA PRO A 141 -8.25 -12.34 1.00
C PRO A 141 -7.02 -13.09 0.50
N ASP A 142 -6.85 -13.22 -0.82
CA ASP A 142 -5.75 -13.94 -1.47
C ASP A 142 -4.47 -13.11 -1.63
N ILE A 143 -4.52 -11.81 -1.35
CA ILE A 143 -3.33 -10.95 -1.40
C ILE A 143 -2.44 -11.20 -0.19
N VAL A 144 -1.17 -11.52 -0.43
CA VAL A 144 -0.19 -11.75 0.64
C VAL A 144 0.26 -10.44 1.26
N VAL A 145 0.06 -10.28 2.56
CA VAL A 145 0.49 -9.11 3.31
C VAL A 145 1.92 -9.31 3.81
N GLN A 146 2.90 -8.74 3.12
CA GLN A 146 4.31 -8.87 3.48
C GLN A 146 4.72 -8.01 4.67
N ARG A 147 4.05 -6.86 4.85
CA ARG A 147 4.37 -5.88 5.89
C ARG A 147 3.16 -5.03 6.24
N ILE A 148 2.99 -4.77 7.55
CA ILE A 148 1.96 -3.87 8.08
C ILE A 148 2.53 -2.69 8.88
N VAL A 149 3.84 -2.71 9.19
CA VAL A 149 4.57 -1.62 9.86
C VAL A 149 6.01 -1.63 9.36
N GLY A 150 6.56 -0.46 9.07
CA GLY A 150 7.96 -0.35 8.69
C GLY A 150 8.91 -0.25 9.89
N ARG A 151 10.19 -0.52 9.66
CA ARG A 151 11.26 -0.40 10.66
C ARG A 151 12.01 0.92 10.44
N ALA A 152 12.17 1.70 11.50
CA ALA A 152 12.92 2.95 11.46
C ALA A 152 14.41 2.71 11.10
N SER A 153 14.97 3.62 10.30
CA SER A 153 16.41 3.71 10.07
C SER A 153 17.07 4.72 11.06
N ALA A 154 18.40 4.69 11.17
CA ALA A 154 19.14 5.60 12.05
C ALA A 154 18.92 7.10 11.74
N ASN A 155 18.57 7.44 10.50
CA ASN A 155 18.32 8.82 10.05
C ASN A 155 16.86 9.26 10.17
N THR A 156 16.00 8.45 10.79
CA THR A 156 14.59 8.78 10.97
C THR A 156 14.41 9.79 12.11
N LEU A 157 13.76 10.91 11.84
CA LEU A 157 13.41 11.93 12.82
C LEU A 157 12.16 11.52 13.60
N SER A 158 11.16 10.98 12.92
CA SER A 158 9.92 10.49 13.52
C SER A 158 9.32 9.36 12.68
N VAL A 159 8.77 8.38 13.36
CA VAL A 159 8.00 7.26 12.81
C VAL A 159 7.17 6.62 13.91
N ASN A 160 6.00 6.10 13.60
CA ASN A 160 5.13 5.36 14.52
C ASN A 160 4.83 6.10 15.85
N GLY A 161 4.83 7.45 15.85
CA GLY A 161 4.67 8.23 17.08
C GLY A 161 5.73 7.95 18.15
N GLY A 162 6.94 7.53 17.72
CA GLY A 162 8.05 7.16 18.61
C GLY A 162 7.97 5.74 19.18
N ARG A 163 6.92 4.97 18.87
CA ARG A 163 6.80 3.57 19.35
C ARG A 163 7.64 2.61 18.50
N PRO A 164 8.21 1.56 19.08
CA PRO A 164 8.84 0.47 18.36
C PRO A 164 7.84 -0.21 17.38
N TRP A 165 8.32 -0.64 16.22
CA TRP A 165 7.46 -1.25 15.19
C TRP A 165 6.71 -2.50 15.69
N TRP A 166 7.28 -3.28 16.60
CA TRP A 166 6.65 -4.50 17.15
C TRP A 166 5.47 -4.19 18.07
N GLU A 167 5.53 -3.10 18.85
CA GLU A 167 4.40 -2.66 19.67
C GLU A 167 3.22 -2.23 18.82
N VAL A 168 3.48 -1.48 17.75
CA VAL A 168 2.44 -1.07 16.81
C VAL A 168 1.83 -2.28 16.11
N LYS A 169 2.68 -3.24 15.68
CA LYS A 169 2.22 -4.50 15.08
C LYS A 169 1.33 -5.30 16.05
N GLU A 170 1.78 -5.49 17.27
CA GLU A 170 1.01 -6.20 18.31
C GLU A 170 -0.33 -5.51 18.59
N TYR A 171 -0.34 -4.18 18.61
CA TYR A 171 -1.57 -3.41 18.80
C TYR A 171 -2.56 -3.62 17.64
N ILE A 172 -2.11 -3.61 16.38
CA ILE A 172 -2.92 -3.91 15.21
C ILE A 172 -3.52 -5.32 15.32
N GLU A 173 -2.70 -6.32 15.61
CA GLU A 173 -3.15 -7.70 15.77
C GLU A 173 -4.16 -7.87 16.90
N LYS A 174 -3.98 -7.14 18.02
CA LYS A 174 -4.92 -7.11 19.15
C LYS A 174 -6.26 -6.48 18.75
N LEU A 175 -6.24 -5.36 18.00
CA LEU A 175 -7.46 -4.74 17.46
C LEU A 175 -8.24 -5.72 16.58
N MET A 176 -7.57 -6.38 15.64
CA MET A 176 -8.20 -7.36 14.76
C MET A 176 -8.82 -8.53 15.55
N ARG A 177 -8.08 -9.10 16.52
CA ARG A 177 -8.59 -10.18 17.37
C ARG A 177 -9.81 -9.75 18.18
N ASN A 178 -9.74 -8.59 18.86
CA ASN A 178 -10.81 -8.11 19.74
C ASN A 178 -12.10 -7.78 18.96
N ARG A 179 -11.98 -7.38 17.68
CA ARG A 179 -13.11 -7.03 16.82
C ARG A 179 -13.54 -8.16 15.90
N HIS A 180 -12.91 -9.33 15.99
CA HIS A 180 -13.13 -10.47 15.10
C HIS A 180 -12.98 -10.10 13.61
N ILE A 181 -12.07 -9.18 13.29
CA ILE A 181 -11.77 -8.76 11.92
C ILE A 181 -10.69 -9.67 11.34
N GLN A 182 -10.93 -10.18 10.14
CA GLN A 182 -9.97 -10.91 9.32
C GLN A 182 -9.70 -10.16 8.02
N GLN A 183 -8.60 -10.48 7.34
CA GLN A 183 -8.36 -9.96 6.01
C GLN A 183 -9.55 -10.30 5.10
N GLY A 184 -10.03 -9.30 4.38
CA GLY A 184 -11.15 -9.46 3.45
C GLY A 184 -12.53 -9.51 4.09
N SER A 185 -12.68 -9.38 5.41
CA SER A 185 -14.00 -9.43 6.08
C SER A 185 -14.99 -8.37 5.59
N ALA A 186 -14.50 -7.27 5.01
CA ALA A 186 -15.30 -6.21 4.39
C ALA A 186 -15.11 -6.12 2.84
N CYS A 187 -14.44 -7.11 2.23
CA CYS A 187 -14.23 -7.18 0.78
C CYS A 187 -15.50 -7.69 0.07
N ASN A 188 -16.57 -6.91 0.10
CA ASN A 188 -17.88 -7.23 -0.44
C ASN A 188 -18.29 -6.39 -1.66
N TYR A 189 -17.37 -5.65 -2.24
CA TYR A 189 -17.58 -4.69 -3.33
C TYR A 189 -17.16 -5.24 -4.71
N LEU A 190 -16.55 -6.43 -4.78
CA LEU A 190 -16.10 -7.06 -6.02
C LEU A 190 -17.22 -7.89 -6.67
N HIS A 191 -17.06 -8.20 -7.96
CA HIS A 191 -17.90 -9.13 -8.72
C HIS A 191 -19.39 -8.78 -8.70
N GLY A 192 -19.73 -7.51 -8.84
CA GLY A 192 -21.11 -7.05 -8.88
C GLY A 192 -21.86 -7.21 -7.56
N ALA A 193 -21.18 -7.10 -6.44
CA ALA A 193 -21.76 -7.27 -5.11
C ALA A 193 -23.03 -6.44 -4.87
N ALA A 194 -23.13 -5.26 -5.49
CA ALA A 194 -24.30 -4.41 -5.39
C ALA A 194 -25.60 -5.05 -5.89
N VAL A 195 -25.51 -5.97 -6.84
CA VAL A 195 -26.69 -6.66 -7.40
C VAL A 195 -26.94 -8.05 -6.81
N ARG A 196 -26.03 -8.60 -6.01
CA ARG A 196 -26.19 -9.95 -5.42
C ARG A 196 -27.46 -10.07 -4.58
N ARG A 197 -27.83 -8.99 -3.86
CA ARG A 197 -29.05 -8.94 -3.05
C ARG A 197 -30.35 -9.08 -3.86
N PHE A 198 -30.30 -8.83 -5.18
CA PHE A 198 -31.44 -8.96 -6.08
C PHE A 198 -31.47 -10.29 -6.85
N LEU A 199 -30.42 -11.10 -6.76
CA LEU A 199 -30.31 -12.39 -7.46
C LEU A 199 -30.78 -13.57 -6.59
N HIS A 200 -31.11 -13.34 -5.32
CA HIS A 200 -31.55 -14.33 -4.34
C HIS A 200 -33.01 -14.12 -3.91
N GLU A 201 -33.75 -13.26 -4.62
CA GLU A 201 -35.22 -13.15 -4.55
C GLU A 201 -35.85 -13.93 -5.74
#